data_2cbaf12ebe0b5053e6e855376d45c2d9
#
_entry.id   2cbaf12ebe0b5053e6e855376d45c2d9
#
_cell.length_a   1.000
_cell.length_b   1.000
_cell.length_c   1.000
_cell.angle_alpha   90.00
_cell.angle_beta   90.00
_cell.angle_gamma   90.00
#
_symmetry.space_group_name_H-M   'P 1'
#
loop_
_entity.id
_entity.type
_entity.pdbx_description
1 polymer ?
#
loop_
_entity_poly.entity_id
_entity_poly.type
_entity_poly.pdbx_seq_one_letter_code
_entity_poly.pdbx_strand_id
1 'polypeptide(L)'
;MKREAFIKVVEEALDSLPEEFRSRIRNVAVLVEDLPPHQSPPQAGQPRKLLLGLFHGVPTTKKSVFDLPRGPDHVVLYQKNIEAVCSTEAEIREQIRRTVIHELGHYFGMDENQLKDV
;
A
#
# COMPACT_ATOMS: atom_id res chain seq x y z
N MET A 1 3.06 -7.76 -15.75
CA MET A 1 2.65 -6.38 -16.15
C MET A 1 3.87 -5.48 -16.13
N LYS A 2 3.98 -4.60 -17.10
CA LYS A 2 5.06 -3.64 -17.11
C LYS A 2 4.89 -2.62 -15.98
N ARG A 3 6.01 -2.06 -15.48
CA ARG A 3 5.98 -1.10 -14.39
C ARG A 3 5.09 0.10 -14.71
N GLU A 4 5.17 0.64 -15.92
CA GLU A 4 4.37 1.80 -16.31
C GLU A 4 2.87 1.49 -16.29
N ALA A 5 2.50 0.31 -16.73
CA ALA A 5 1.10 -0.12 -16.70
C ALA A 5 0.63 -0.33 -15.26
N PHE A 6 1.47 -0.90 -14.42
CA PHE A 6 1.16 -1.08 -13.01
C PHE A 6 0.98 0.26 -12.30
N ILE A 7 1.86 1.22 -12.55
CA ILE A 7 1.76 2.56 -11.96
C ILE A 7 0.44 3.23 -12.35
N LYS A 8 0.01 3.04 -13.61
CA LYS A 8 -1.26 3.58 -14.06
C LYS A 8 -2.44 2.99 -13.28
N VAL A 9 -2.40 1.68 -13.03
CA VAL A 9 -3.42 1.02 -12.20
C VAL A 9 -3.38 1.54 -10.77
N VAL A 10 -2.18 1.80 -10.24
CA VAL A 10 -2.03 2.41 -8.91
C VAL A 10 -2.71 3.78 -8.87
N GLU A 11 -2.47 4.62 -9.87
CA GLU A 11 -3.09 5.94 -9.93
C GLU A 11 -4.62 5.83 -9.97
N GLU A 12 -5.16 4.91 -10.77
CA GLU A 12 -6.60 4.68 -10.83
C GLU A 12 -7.15 4.21 -9.47
N ALA A 13 -6.44 3.32 -8.80
CA ALA A 13 -6.85 2.83 -7.49
C ALA A 13 -6.87 3.95 -6.46
N LEU A 14 -5.85 4.80 -6.46
CA LEU A 14 -5.77 5.93 -5.54
C LEU A 14 -6.89 6.95 -5.78
N ASP A 15 -7.24 7.18 -7.04
CA ASP A 15 -8.32 8.09 -7.40
C ASP A 15 -9.69 7.56 -6.94
N SER A 16 -9.81 6.25 -6.75
CA SER A 16 -11.06 5.61 -6.33
C SER A 16 -11.22 5.53 -4.81
N LEU A 17 -10.23 5.97 -4.04
CA LEU A 17 -10.30 5.91 -2.58
C LEU A 17 -11.40 6.82 -2.02
N PRO A 18 -12.01 6.45 -0.87
CA PRO A 18 -12.91 7.36 -0.17
C PRO A 18 -12.23 8.69 0.12
N GLU A 19 -13.00 9.77 0.14
CA GLU A 19 -12.47 11.13 0.30
C GLU A 19 -11.57 11.28 1.52
N GLU A 20 -11.92 10.66 2.63
CA GLU A 20 -11.10 10.75 3.85
C GLU A 20 -9.69 10.19 3.65
N PHE A 21 -9.53 9.20 2.79
CA PHE A 21 -8.21 8.66 2.46
C PHE A 21 -7.52 9.46 1.37
N ARG A 22 -8.27 9.92 0.35
CA ARG A 22 -7.68 10.71 -0.73
C ARG A 22 -7.06 12.01 -0.23
N SER A 23 -7.73 12.68 0.70
CA SER A 23 -7.22 13.93 1.26
C SER A 23 -5.94 13.71 2.05
N ARG A 24 -5.80 12.55 2.70
CA ARG A 24 -4.63 12.24 3.53
C ARG A 24 -3.46 11.73 2.71
N ILE A 25 -3.72 11.00 1.61
CA ILE A 25 -2.65 10.43 0.79
C ILE A 25 -1.86 11.50 0.04
N ARG A 26 -2.37 12.72 -0.07
CA ARG A 26 -1.66 13.82 -0.72
C ARG A 26 -0.32 14.13 -0.09
N ASN A 27 -0.18 13.83 1.20
CA ASN A 27 1.06 14.07 1.95
C ASN A 27 1.91 12.82 2.09
N VAL A 28 1.57 11.77 1.35
CA VAL A 28 2.26 10.47 1.42
C VAL A 28 2.70 10.10 0.02
N ALA A 29 3.97 9.79 -0.15
CA ALA A 29 4.47 9.28 -1.43
C ALA A 29 4.06 7.81 -1.57
N VAL A 30 3.68 7.41 -2.78
CA VAL A 30 3.40 6.01 -3.09
C VAL A 30 4.46 5.53 -4.07
N LEU A 31 5.22 4.53 -3.64
CA LEU A 31 6.33 3.98 -4.41
C LEU A 31 6.00 2.55 -4.82
N VAL A 32 6.57 2.12 -5.94
CA VAL A 32 6.39 0.76 -6.44
C VAL A 32 7.75 0.10 -6.55
N GLU A 33 7.88 -1.07 -5.92
CA GLU A 33 9.07 -1.91 -6.02
C GLU A 33 8.65 -3.31 -6.44
N ASP A 34 9.58 -4.13 -6.91
CA ASP A 34 9.26 -5.48 -7.33
C ASP A 34 8.95 -6.39 -6.13
N LEU A 35 9.83 -6.43 -5.17
CA LEU A 35 9.75 -7.35 -4.03
C LEU A 35 10.29 -6.69 -2.76
N PRO A 36 9.82 -7.14 -1.58
CA PRO A 36 10.44 -6.72 -0.32
C PRO A 36 11.90 -7.14 -0.28
N PRO A 37 12.75 -6.41 0.47
CA PRO A 37 14.14 -6.83 0.66
C PRO A 37 14.22 -8.27 1.16
N HIS A 38 15.16 -9.02 0.62
CA HIS A 38 15.45 -10.40 1.02
C HIS A 38 14.34 -11.42 0.75
N GLN A 39 13.32 -11.06 -0.02
CA GLN A 39 12.29 -12.01 -0.43
C GLN A 39 12.61 -12.56 -1.82
N SER A 40 12.49 -13.89 -1.97
CA SER A 40 12.56 -14.55 -3.27
C SER A 40 11.25 -14.36 -4.04
N PRO A 41 11.27 -14.38 -5.39
CA PRO A 41 10.04 -14.28 -6.16
C PRO A 41 9.01 -15.33 -5.75
N PRO A 42 7.70 -14.95 -5.73
CA PRO A 42 6.64 -15.90 -5.40
C PRO A 42 6.60 -17.05 -6.41
N GLN A 43 6.37 -18.27 -5.92
CA GLN A 43 6.25 -19.45 -6.76
C GLN A 43 4.80 -19.95 -6.75
N ALA A 44 4.34 -20.41 -7.91
CA ALA A 44 2.99 -20.95 -8.05
C ALA A 44 2.81 -22.17 -7.13
N GLY A 45 1.64 -22.26 -6.48
CA GLY A 45 1.29 -23.39 -5.65
C GLY A 45 1.82 -23.36 -4.23
N GLN A 46 2.57 -22.35 -3.85
CA GLN A 46 3.04 -22.23 -2.47
C GLN A 46 2.06 -21.36 -1.66
N PRO A 47 1.45 -21.92 -0.60
CA PRO A 47 0.63 -21.11 0.29
C PRO A 47 1.53 -20.16 1.07
N ARG A 48 1.44 -18.86 0.77
CA ARG A 48 2.24 -17.84 1.43
C ARG A 48 1.41 -16.62 1.73
N LYS A 49 1.59 -16.09 2.93
CA LYS A 49 1.20 -14.70 3.16
C LYS A 49 2.30 -13.83 2.59
N LEU A 50 1.97 -13.13 1.52
CA LEU A 50 2.91 -12.22 0.89
C LEU A 50 2.67 -10.80 1.41
N LEU A 51 3.75 -10.08 1.65
CA LEU A 51 3.67 -8.67 1.97
C LEU A 51 3.38 -7.91 0.68
N LEU A 52 2.20 -7.28 0.60
CA LEU A 52 1.75 -6.58 -0.61
C LEU A 52 2.14 -5.12 -0.61
N GLY A 53 2.28 -4.52 0.57
CA GLY A 53 2.70 -3.15 0.72
C GLY A 53 3.11 -2.88 2.16
N LEU A 54 3.78 -1.75 2.36
CA LEU A 54 4.27 -1.38 3.69
C LEU A 54 4.33 0.13 3.81
N PHE A 55 3.80 0.66 4.89
CA PHE A 55 3.91 2.06 5.21
C PHE A 55 5.23 2.32 5.95
N HIS A 56 5.97 3.31 5.48
CA HIS A 56 7.19 3.79 6.13
C HIS A 56 6.96 5.20 6.66
N GLY A 57 7.02 5.33 7.97
CA GLY A 57 6.81 6.61 8.62
C GLY A 57 6.48 6.42 10.09
N VAL A 58 6.27 7.52 10.79
CA VAL A 58 5.87 7.49 12.19
C VAL A 58 4.38 7.77 12.25
N PRO A 59 3.57 6.89 12.88
CA PRO A 59 2.14 7.13 13.02
C PRO A 59 1.85 8.50 13.62
N THR A 60 0.84 9.18 13.10
CA THR A 60 0.47 10.53 13.55
C THR A 60 0.27 10.61 15.06
N THR A 61 -0.29 9.57 15.63
CA THR A 61 -0.55 9.49 17.09
C THR A 61 0.73 9.39 17.93
N LYS A 62 1.86 9.05 17.32
CA LYS A 62 3.14 8.86 17.99
C LYS A 62 4.18 9.92 17.67
N LYS A 63 3.84 10.85 16.77
CA LYS A 63 4.78 11.92 16.40
C LYS A 63 4.91 12.92 17.54
N SER A 64 6.14 13.32 17.81
CA SER A 64 6.50 14.30 18.82
C SER A 64 7.18 15.49 18.13
N VAL A 65 7.04 16.68 18.73
CA VAL A 65 7.73 17.87 18.22
C VAL A 65 9.26 17.75 18.30
N PHE A 66 9.74 16.81 19.09
CA PHE A 66 11.18 16.57 19.24
C PHE A 66 11.72 15.47 18.34
N ASP A 67 10.87 14.84 17.52
CA ASP A 67 11.33 13.83 16.59
C ASP A 67 12.27 14.47 15.55
N LEU A 68 13.37 13.77 15.26
CA LEU A 68 14.29 14.21 14.24
C LEU A 68 13.61 14.19 12.87
N PRO A 69 13.95 15.13 11.97
CA PRO A 69 13.42 15.09 10.62
C PRO A 69 13.76 13.76 9.96
N ARG A 70 12.75 13.11 9.44
CA ARG A 70 12.89 11.87 8.66
C ARG A 70 12.50 12.19 7.23
N GLY A 71 12.82 11.31 6.31
CA GLY A 71 12.33 11.42 4.95
C GLY A 71 10.79 11.44 4.94
N PRO A 72 10.17 11.81 3.80
CA PRO A 72 8.72 11.87 3.71
C PRO A 72 8.11 10.51 4.01
N ASP A 73 6.95 10.53 4.66
CA ASP A 73 6.16 9.31 4.85
C ASP A 73 5.80 8.74 3.49
N HIS A 74 5.87 7.42 3.35
CA HIS A 74 5.56 6.79 2.06
C HIS A 74 5.00 5.38 2.26
N VAL A 75 4.25 4.93 1.26
CA VAL A 75 3.78 3.56 1.14
C VAL A 75 4.53 2.93 -0.02
N VAL A 76 5.10 1.74 0.20
CA VAL A 76 5.71 0.95 -0.85
C VAL A 76 4.74 -0.16 -1.24
N LEU A 77 4.48 -0.32 -2.53
CA LEU A 77 3.68 -1.41 -3.06
C LEU A 77 4.62 -2.39 -3.78
N TYR A 78 4.45 -3.68 -3.50
CA TYR A 78 5.31 -4.72 -4.07
C TYR A 78 4.61 -5.37 -5.25
N GLN A 79 4.96 -4.92 -6.45
CA GLN A 79 4.30 -5.30 -7.69
C GLN A 79 4.19 -6.80 -7.90
N LYS A 80 5.30 -7.53 -7.74
CA LYS A 80 5.30 -8.98 -8.01
C LYS A 80 4.43 -9.75 -7.03
N ASN A 81 4.40 -9.33 -5.76
CA ASN A 81 3.55 -9.97 -4.77
C ASN A 81 2.07 -9.71 -5.05
N ILE A 82 1.73 -8.48 -5.41
CA ILE A 82 0.35 -8.12 -5.77
C ILE A 82 -0.09 -8.92 -6.99
N GLU A 83 0.76 -9.00 -8.03
CA GLU A 83 0.44 -9.77 -9.22
C GLU A 83 0.29 -11.27 -8.92
N ALA A 84 1.04 -11.78 -7.96
CA ALA A 84 0.98 -13.19 -7.58
C ALA A 84 -0.35 -13.60 -6.95
N VAL A 85 -1.04 -12.67 -6.29
CA VAL A 85 -2.33 -12.95 -5.63
C VAL A 85 -3.53 -12.50 -6.45
N CYS A 86 -3.31 -11.97 -7.66
CA CYS A 86 -4.36 -11.48 -8.53
C CYS A 86 -4.30 -12.18 -9.89
N SER A 87 -5.46 -12.31 -10.54
CA SER A 87 -5.56 -12.94 -11.86
C SER A 87 -5.91 -11.95 -12.97
N THR A 88 -6.46 -10.79 -12.62
CA THR A 88 -6.90 -9.79 -13.59
C THR A 88 -6.44 -8.40 -13.18
N GLU A 89 -6.45 -7.47 -14.14
CA GLU A 89 -6.15 -6.07 -13.85
C GLU A 89 -7.14 -5.46 -12.87
N ALA A 90 -8.41 -5.83 -12.97
CA ALA A 90 -9.43 -5.36 -12.03
C ALA A 90 -9.12 -5.83 -10.59
N GLU A 91 -8.68 -7.07 -10.45
CA GLU A 91 -8.28 -7.58 -9.14
C GLU A 91 -7.05 -6.86 -8.60
N ILE A 92 -6.09 -6.55 -9.48
CA ILE A 92 -4.89 -5.79 -9.09
C ILE A 92 -5.30 -4.41 -8.57
N ARG A 93 -6.19 -3.72 -9.28
CA ARG A 93 -6.68 -2.40 -8.86
C ARG A 93 -7.34 -2.46 -7.49
N GLU A 94 -8.22 -3.43 -7.28
CA GLU A 94 -8.90 -3.60 -5.99
C GLU A 94 -7.92 -4.00 -4.88
N GLN A 95 -6.94 -4.84 -5.18
CA GLN A 95 -5.94 -5.25 -4.19
C GLN A 95 -5.07 -4.07 -3.77
N ILE A 96 -4.68 -3.23 -4.71
CA ILE A 96 -3.92 -2.00 -4.41
C ILE A 96 -4.75 -1.09 -3.50
N ARG A 97 -6.02 -0.89 -3.85
CA ARG A 97 -6.93 -0.07 -3.06
C ARG A 97 -7.02 -0.56 -1.61
N ARG A 98 -7.23 -1.86 -1.42
CA ARG A 98 -7.32 -2.46 -0.09
C ARG A 98 -6.01 -2.34 0.69
N THR A 99 -4.90 -2.56 0.03
CA THR A 99 -3.58 -2.49 0.65
C THR A 99 -3.29 -1.06 1.14
N VAL A 100 -3.56 -0.07 0.30
CA VAL A 100 -3.34 1.34 0.67
C VAL A 100 -4.26 1.74 1.83
N ILE A 101 -5.54 1.38 1.77
CA ILE A 101 -6.49 1.68 2.84
C ILE A 101 -6.02 1.05 4.15
N HIS A 102 -5.58 -0.19 4.11
CA HIS A 102 -5.14 -0.91 5.29
C HIS A 102 -3.92 -0.24 5.93
N GLU A 103 -2.91 0.07 5.13
CA GLU A 103 -1.69 0.69 5.61
C GLU A 103 -1.94 2.11 6.13
N LEU A 104 -2.70 2.92 5.41
CA LEU A 104 -3.05 4.26 5.85
C LEU A 104 -3.93 4.22 7.10
N GLY A 105 -4.86 3.27 7.15
CA GLY A 105 -5.73 3.10 8.31
C GLY A 105 -4.92 2.85 9.58
N HIS A 106 -3.96 1.95 9.53
CA HIS A 106 -3.07 1.69 10.65
C HIS A 106 -2.28 2.94 11.05
N TYR A 107 -1.79 3.67 10.05
CA TYR A 107 -1.06 4.91 10.30
C TYR A 107 -1.91 5.95 11.03
N PHE A 108 -3.21 6.02 10.74
CA PHE A 108 -4.14 6.94 11.39
C PHE A 108 -4.80 6.34 12.64
N GLY A 109 -4.34 5.18 13.10
CA GLY A 109 -4.84 4.55 14.32
C GLY A 109 -6.20 3.87 14.19
N MET A 110 -6.64 3.57 12.97
CA MET A 110 -7.90 2.86 12.73
C MET A 110 -7.71 1.36 13.02
N ASP A 111 -8.70 0.74 13.66
CA ASP A 111 -8.67 -0.70 13.89
C ASP A 111 -9.30 -1.46 12.70
N GLU A 112 -9.22 -2.78 12.74
CA GLU A 112 -9.74 -3.63 11.67
C GLU A 112 -11.26 -3.46 11.47
N ASN A 113 -12.00 -3.19 12.54
CA ASN A 113 -13.43 -2.99 12.43
C ASN A 113 -13.76 -1.70 11.67
N GLN A 114 -13.00 -0.64 11.93
CA GLN A 114 -13.15 0.62 11.22
C GLN A 114 -12.77 0.48 9.75
N LEU A 115 -11.77 -0.35 9.45
CA LEU A 115 -11.30 -0.56 8.07
C LEU A 115 -12.24 -1.43 7.24
N LYS A 116 -13.06 -2.28 7.88
CA LYS A 116 -14.01 -3.13 7.15
C LYS A 116 -15.07 -2.36 6.39
N ASP A 117 -15.42 -1.18 6.86
CA ASP A 117 -16.50 -0.36 6.28
C ASP A 117 -16.03 0.54 5.15
N VAL A 118 -14.79 0.38 4.70
CA VAL A 118 -14.19 1.26 3.70
C VAL A 118 -14.01 0.54 2.37
#